data_3bffb1c7fa03a949fa5b230185fd004d
#
_entry.id   3bffb1c7fa03a949fa5b230185fd004d
#
_cell.length_a   1.000
_cell.length_b   1.000
_cell.length_c   1.000
_cell.angle_alpha   90.00
_cell.angle_beta   90.00
_cell.angle_gamma   90.00
#
_symmetry.space_group_name_H-M   'P 1'
#
loop_
_entity.id
_entity.type
_entity.pdbx_description
1 polymer ?
#
loop_
_entity_poly.entity_id
_entity_poly.type
_entity_poly.pdbx_seq_one_letter_code
_entity_poly.pdbx_strand_id
1 'polypeptide(L)'
;VVLQNPAGQLSGLADTVADEIAFDLINQGMAEGLIQKRVEEVATQMGLIEQLNLRPESLSGGQIQRLAIATAIAANPAVLIMDDPTSQMDPLGRRQFFQWLAQVKETTVFIVTSEIDDLCEVADVVWVLHEGQMVAQGRPGEVFNHLAADWQIPAPTIQQLAQKMDWHLADGRYPVNDADLKEVRYVHN
;
A
#
# COMPACT_ATOMS: atom_id res chain seq x y z
N VAL A 1 -5.04 11.54 4.41
CA VAL A 1 -4.10 10.74 5.23
C VAL A 1 -4.83 9.51 5.76
N VAL A 2 -4.19 8.33 5.75
CA VAL A 2 -4.69 7.11 6.40
C VAL A 2 -3.71 6.74 7.50
N LEU A 3 -4.19 6.67 8.74
CA LEU A 3 -3.36 6.36 9.92
C LEU A 3 -3.42 4.86 10.25
N GLN A 4 -2.50 4.39 11.07
CA GLN A 4 -2.41 3.01 11.54
C GLN A 4 -3.69 2.54 12.29
N ASN A 5 -4.38 3.45 13.00
CA ASN A 5 -5.68 3.15 13.62
C ASN A 5 -6.83 3.75 12.79
N PRO A 6 -7.43 2.98 11.88
CA PRO A 6 -8.41 3.49 10.93
C PRO A 6 -9.77 3.81 11.58
N ALA A 7 -10.13 3.15 12.67
CA ALA A 7 -11.43 3.36 13.31
C ALA A 7 -11.64 4.81 13.81
N GLY A 8 -10.55 5.48 14.23
CA GLY A 8 -10.59 6.88 14.65
C GLY A 8 -10.66 7.89 13.50
N GLN A 9 -10.62 7.44 12.25
CA GLN A 9 -10.67 8.29 11.06
C GLN A 9 -12.04 8.31 10.39
N LEU A 10 -12.90 7.34 10.70
CA LEU A 10 -14.26 7.31 10.19
C LEU A 10 -15.07 8.45 10.82
N SER A 11 -16.04 8.96 10.08
CA SER A 11 -16.87 10.10 10.51
C SER A 11 -17.64 9.82 11.81
N GLY A 12 -18.00 8.55 12.04
CA GLY A 12 -18.85 8.13 13.13
C GLY A 12 -20.30 8.64 13.01
N LEU A 13 -20.67 9.21 11.87
CA LEU A 13 -21.98 9.80 11.59
C LEU A 13 -22.75 9.04 10.52
N ALA A 14 -22.08 8.15 9.79
CA ALA A 14 -22.65 7.40 8.69
C ALA A 14 -23.42 6.16 9.17
N ASP A 15 -24.61 5.95 8.65
CA ASP A 15 -25.43 4.76 8.94
C ASP A 15 -24.94 3.52 8.20
N THR A 16 -24.31 3.70 7.04
CA THR A 16 -23.82 2.62 6.19
C THR A 16 -22.38 2.86 5.72
N VAL A 17 -21.73 1.80 5.24
CA VAL A 17 -20.41 1.87 4.58
C VAL A 17 -20.48 2.79 3.34
N ALA A 18 -21.58 2.74 2.59
CA ALA A 18 -21.79 3.61 1.44
C ALA A 18 -21.83 5.09 1.85
N ASP A 19 -22.54 5.41 2.93
CA ASP A 19 -22.63 6.79 3.45
C ASP A 19 -21.27 7.28 3.96
N GLU A 20 -20.50 6.40 4.60
CA GLU A 20 -19.14 6.73 5.07
C GLU A 20 -18.22 7.09 3.90
N ILE A 21 -18.23 6.31 2.82
CA ILE A 21 -17.44 6.61 1.61
C ILE A 21 -17.93 7.90 0.93
N ALA A 22 -19.25 8.15 0.95
CA ALA A 22 -19.86 9.31 0.33
C ALA A 22 -19.66 10.61 1.12
N PHE A 23 -19.32 10.52 2.41
CA PHE A 23 -19.34 11.64 3.35
C PHE A 23 -18.58 12.88 2.84
N ASP A 24 -17.32 12.69 2.47
CA ASP A 24 -16.49 13.79 1.96
C ASP A 24 -16.95 14.28 0.57
N LEU A 25 -17.48 13.40 -0.27
CA LEU A 25 -17.99 13.76 -1.60
C LEU A 25 -19.24 14.67 -1.49
N ILE A 26 -20.10 14.37 -0.54
CA ILE A 26 -21.28 15.21 -0.22
C ILE A 26 -20.83 16.58 0.27
N ASN A 27 -19.87 16.63 1.19
CA ASN A 27 -19.33 17.89 1.73
C ASN A 27 -18.67 18.76 0.66
N GLN A 28 -18.11 18.13 -0.39
CA GLN A 28 -17.56 18.83 -1.56
C GLN A 28 -18.61 19.29 -2.56
N GLY A 29 -19.88 18.97 -2.35
CA GLY A 29 -20.99 19.38 -3.22
C GLY A 29 -21.06 18.57 -4.53
N MET A 30 -20.53 17.35 -4.55
CA MET A 30 -20.62 16.49 -5.74
C MET A 30 -22.08 16.11 -6.02
N ALA A 31 -22.47 16.00 -7.30
CA ALA A 31 -23.81 15.59 -7.68
C ALA A 31 -24.08 14.13 -7.29
N GLU A 32 -25.30 13.84 -6.79
CA GLU A 32 -25.70 12.54 -6.23
C GLU A 32 -25.38 11.34 -7.14
N GLY A 33 -25.69 11.42 -8.43
CA GLY A 33 -25.42 10.34 -9.38
C GLY A 33 -23.92 10.09 -9.61
N LEU A 34 -23.06 11.09 -9.40
CA LEU A 34 -21.60 10.93 -9.44
C LEU A 34 -21.09 10.31 -8.14
N ILE A 35 -21.68 10.68 -7.00
CA ILE A 35 -21.36 10.11 -5.69
C ILE A 35 -21.61 8.61 -5.71
N GLN A 36 -22.80 8.17 -6.12
CA GLN A 36 -23.13 6.75 -6.18
C GLN A 36 -22.14 5.96 -7.03
N LYS A 37 -21.84 6.45 -8.23
CA LYS A 37 -20.87 5.81 -9.12
C LYS A 37 -19.49 5.72 -8.47
N ARG A 38 -19.05 6.79 -7.82
CA ARG A 38 -17.73 6.84 -7.17
C ARG A 38 -17.66 5.90 -5.96
N VAL A 39 -18.72 5.83 -5.15
CA VAL A 39 -18.83 4.89 -4.02
C VAL A 39 -18.70 3.43 -4.50
N GLU A 40 -19.45 3.05 -5.54
CA GLU A 40 -19.40 1.70 -6.10
C GLU A 40 -18.00 1.37 -6.66
N GLU A 41 -17.36 2.33 -7.34
CA GLU A 41 -16.01 2.18 -7.88
C GLU A 41 -14.97 1.91 -6.79
N VAL A 42 -14.90 2.77 -5.76
CA VAL A 42 -13.91 2.61 -4.69
C VAL A 42 -14.22 1.42 -3.79
N ALA A 43 -15.49 1.11 -3.55
CA ALA A 43 -15.89 -0.08 -2.82
C ALA A 43 -15.46 -1.36 -3.56
N THR A 44 -15.57 -1.38 -4.88
CA THR A 44 -15.09 -2.49 -5.71
C THR A 44 -13.58 -2.62 -5.61
N GLN A 45 -12.84 -1.51 -5.73
CA GLN A 45 -11.38 -1.49 -5.61
C GLN A 45 -10.89 -2.01 -4.26
N MET A 46 -11.61 -1.71 -3.19
CA MET A 46 -11.27 -2.13 -1.81
C MET A 46 -11.96 -3.43 -1.38
N GLY A 47 -12.71 -4.11 -2.27
CA GLY A 47 -13.40 -5.35 -1.96
C GLY A 47 -14.47 -5.20 -0.88
N LEU A 48 -15.22 -4.08 -0.91
CA LEU A 48 -16.27 -3.73 0.05
C LEU A 48 -17.67 -3.66 -0.56
N ILE A 49 -17.84 -4.09 -1.82
CA ILE A 49 -19.10 -3.95 -2.54
C ILE A 49 -20.28 -4.62 -1.82
N GLU A 50 -20.05 -5.81 -1.24
CA GLU A 50 -21.07 -6.56 -0.51
C GLU A 50 -21.37 -5.95 0.88
N GLN A 51 -20.50 -5.09 1.38
CA GLN A 51 -20.63 -4.45 2.69
C GLN A 51 -21.28 -3.06 2.62
N LEU A 52 -21.57 -2.51 1.44
CA LEU A 52 -22.05 -1.15 1.26
C LEU A 52 -23.26 -0.80 2.14
N ASN A 53 -24.17 -1.75 2.35
CA ASN A 53 -25.39 -1.56 3.14
C ASN A 53 -25.23 -1.92 4.63
N LEU A 54 -24.03 -2.35 5.05
CA LEU A 54 -23.77 -2.67 6.44
C LEU A 54 -23.37 -1.43 7.23
N ARG A 55 -23.56 -1.48 8.54
CA ARG A 55 -23.04 -0.44 9.44
C ARG A 55 -21.53 -0.58 9.58
N PRO A 56 -20.76 0.55 9.59
CA PRO A 56 -19.31 0.49 9.75
C PRO A 56 -18.86 -0.29 10.98
N GLU A 57 -19.60 -0.23 12.09
CA GLU A 57 -19.25 -0.93 13.35
C GLU A 57 -19.39 -2.45 13.25
N SER A 58 -20.06 -2.97 12.23
CA SER A 58 -20.21 -4.41 12.01
C SER A 58 -19.03 -5.02 11.23
N LEU A 59 -18.12 -4.20 10.72
CA LEU A 59 -16.99 -4.61 9.92
C LEU A 59 -15.86 -5.20 10.78
N SER A 60 -15.14 -6.17 10.22
CA SER A 60 -13.88 -6.64 10.80
C SER A 60 -12.79 -5.56 10.74
N GLY A 61 -11.72 -5.68 11.55
CA GLY A 61 -10.61 -4.71 11.55
C GLY A 61 -10.01 -4.48 10.15
N GLY A 62 -9.77 -5.54 9.39
CA GLY A 62 -9.27 -5.42 8.00
C GLY A 62 -10.28 -4.77 7.04
N GLN A 63 -11.60 -4.95 7.26
CA GLN A 63 -12.63 -4.25 6.49
C GLN A 63 -12.70 -2.77 6.87
N ILE A 64 -12.56 -2.42 8.16
CA ILE A 64 -12.47 -1.04 8.62
C ILE A 64 -11.24 -0.35 8.01
N GLN A 65 -10.10 -1.03 7.96
CA GLN A 65 -8.90 -0.50 7.31
C GLN A 65 -9.14 -0.20 5.83
N ARG A 66 -9.76 -1.13 5.10
CA ARG A 66 -10.11 -0.93 3.70
C ARG A 66 -11.16 0.17 3.50
N LEU A 67 -12.10 0.31 4.42
CA LEU A 67 -13.06 1.41 4.42
C LEU A 67 -12.36 2.76 4.59
N ALA A 68 -11.45 2.91 5.55
CA ALA A 68 -10.69 4.16 5.73
C ALA A 68 -9.83 4.52 4.48
N ILE A 69 -9.30 3.52 3.78
CA ILE A 69 -8.62 3.76 2.50
C ILE A 69 -9.65 4.19 1.43
N ALA A 70 -10.79 3.50 1.35
CA ALA A 70 -11.86 3.83 0.40
C ALA A 70 -12.34 5.29 0.56
N THR A 71 -12.59 5.75 1.79
CA THR A 71 -12.96 7.15 2.05
C THR A 71 -11.86 8.11 1.60
N ALA A 72 -10.59 7.80 1.91
CA ALA A 72 -9.46 8.66 1.54
C ALA A 72 -9.25 8.80 0.02
N ILE A 73 -9.49 7.73 -0.76
CA ILE A 73 -9.32 7.74 -2.22
C ILE A 73 -10.57 8.19 -2.98
N ALA A 74 -11.74 8.18 -2.34
CA ALA A 74 -12.99 8.59 -2.97
C ALA A 74 -12.91 10.03 -3.53
N ALA A 75 -12.26 10.92 -2.81
CA ALA A 75 -12.08 12.33 -3.19
C ALA A 75 -11.00 12.56 -4.29
N ASN A 76 -10.41 11.53 -4.88
CA ASN A 76 -9.31 11.62 -5.85
C ASN A 76 -8.17 12.56 -5.39
N PRO A 77 -7.52 12.29 -4.25
CA PRO A 77 -6.51 13.19 -3.73
C PRO A 77 -5.27 13.21 -4.63
N ALA A 78 -4.66 14.39 -4.84
CA ALA A 78 -3.38 14.50 -5.52
C ALA A 78 -2.23 13.84 -4.74
N VAL A 79 -2.34 13.81 -3.41
CA VAL A 79 -1.36 13.20 -2.49
C VAL A 79 -2.09 12.35 -1.47
N LEU A 80 -1.65 11.10 -1.30
CA LEU A 80 -2.15 10.16 -0.32
C LEU A 80 -1.01 9.73 0.60
N ILE A 81 -1.19 9.89 1.91
CA ILE A 81 -0.20 9.48 2.92
C ILE A 81 -0.83 8.36 3.75
N MET A 82 -0.14 7.25 3.88
CA MET A 82 -0.61 6.07 4.61
C MET A 82 0.46 5.59 5.59
N ASP A 83 0.05 5.41 6.84
CA ASP A 83 0.90 4.89 7.92
C ASP A 83 0.44 3.47 8.25
N ASP A 84 1.28 2.49 7.91
CA ASP A 84 1.09 1.05 8.08
C ASP A 84 -0.32 0.54 7.69
N PRO A 85 -0.76 0.84 6.44
CA PRO A 85 -2.14 0.65 6.01
C PRO A 85 -2.58 -0.82 5.93
N THR A 86 -1.67 -1.76 6.06
CA THR A 86 -1.96 -3.20 5.93
C THR A 86 -1.87 -3.97 7.23
N SER A 87 -1.55 -3.33 8.35
CA SER A 87 -1.32 -3.95 9.66
C SER A 87 -2.49 -4.79 10.21
N GLN A 88 -3.73 -4.44 9.81
CA GLN A 88 -4.94 -5.17 10.24
C GLN A 88 -5.53 -6.07 9.15
N MET A 89 -4.88 -6.15 7.99
CA MET A 89 -5.35 -6.97 6.87
C MET A 89 -4.86 -8.41 6.98
N ASP A 90 -5.71 -9.35 6.58
CA ASP A 90 -5.28 -10.71 6.31
C ASP A 90 -4.36 -10.76 5.07
N PRO A 91 -3.63 -11.86 4.84
CA PRO A 91 -2.70 -11.95 3.71
C PRO A 91 -3.36 -11.72 2.34
N LEU A 92 -4.63 -12.11 2.17
CA LEU A 92 -5.37 -11.89 0.93
C LEU A 92 -5.70 -10.41 0.74
N GLY A 93 -6.21 -9.75 1.78
CA GLY A 93 -6.53 -8.32 1.76
C GLY A 93 -5.30 -7.46 1.52
N ARG A 94 -4.16 -7.80 2.15
CA ARG A 94 -2.87 -7.15 1.91
C ARG A 94 -2.44 -7.27 0.45
N ARG A 95 -2.47 -8.47 -0.12
CA ARG A 95 -2.13 -8.69 -1.52
C ARG A 95 -3.02 -7.87 -2.47
N GLN A 96 -4.33 -7.83 -2.22
CA GLN A 96 -5.27 -7.04 -3.01
C GLN A 96 -4.97 -5.54 -2.91
N PHE A 97 -4.61 -5.05 -1.72
CA PHE A 97 -4.21 -3.66 -1.52
C PHE A 97 -2.97 -3.28 -2.34
N PHE A 98 -1.90 -4.08 -2.31
CA PHE A 98 -0.71 -3.79 -3.11
C PHE A 98 -0.95 -3.94 -4.62
N GLN A 99 -1.81 -4.88 -5.04
CA GLN A 99 -2.24 -4.97 -6.44
C GLN A 99 -3.02 -3.73 -6.90
N TRP A 100 -3.88 -3.18 -6.06
CA TRP A 100 -4.54 -1.91 -6.32
C TRP A 100 -3.52 -0.77 -6.36
N LEU A 101 -2.61 -0.69 -5.40
CA LEU A 101 -1.60 0.36 -5.30
C LEU A 101 -0.70 0.43 -6.56
N ALA A 102 -0.32 -0.71 -7.13
CA ALA A 102 0.45 -0.80 -8.37
C ALA A 102 -0.27 -0.19 -9.60
N GLN A 103 -1.59 -0.01 -9.53
CA GLN A 103 -2.40 0.58 -10.60
C GLN A 103 -2.65 2.07 -10.42
N VAL A 104 -2.33 2.64 -9.26
CA VAL A 104 -2.50 4.07 -8.96
C VAL A 104 -1.46 4.87 -9.75
N LYS A 105 -1.91 5.81 -10.60
CA LYS A 105 -1.01 6.58 -11.48
C LYS A 105 -1.08 8.09 -11.31
N GLU A 106 -2.25 8.61 -10.89
CA GLU A 106 -2.49 10.05 -10.85
C GLU A 106 -2.38 10.64 -9.43
N THR A 107 -2.10 9.78 -8.43
CA THR A 107 -1.94 10.16 -7.03
C THR A 107 -0.50 9.91 -6.60
N THR A 108 0.16 10.89 -6.01
CA THR A 108 1.43 10.67 -5.32
C THR A 108 1.14 9.97 -3.99
N VAL A 109 1.69 8.76 -3.80
CA VAL A 109 1.47 7.97 -2.60
C VAL A 109 2.73 7.92 -1.76
N PHE A 110 2.59 8.32 -0.49
CA PHE A 110 3.59 8.08 0.55
C PHE A 110 3.06 6.98 1.47
N ILE A 111 3.85 5.92 1.63
CA ILE A 111 3.48 4.80 2.48
C ILE A 111 4.62 4.52 3.46
N VAL A 112 4.29 4.44 4.74
CA VAL A 112 5.17 3.92 5.78
C VAL A 112 4.72 2.49 6.06
N THR A 113 5.63 1.51 5.94
CA THR A 113 5.28 0.10 6.12
C THR A 113 6.52 -0.71 6.49
N SER A 114 6.31 -1.83 7.15
CA SER A 114 7.30 -2.87 7.41
C SER A 114 7.25 -4.03 6.38
N GLU A 115 6.29 -4.00 5.46
CA GLU A 115 6.09 -5.04 4.44
C GLU A 115 7.04 -4.82 3.25
N ILE A 116 8.31 -5.13 3.47
CA ILE A 116 9.40 -4.80 2.53
C ILE A 116 9.25 -5.52 1.20
N ASP A 117 8.84 -6.79 1.21
CA ASP A 117 8.67 -7.57 -0.02
C ASP A 117 7.61 -6.95 -0.93
N ASP A 118 6.43 -6.65 -0.37
CA ASP A 118 5.34 -6.01 -1.12
C ASP A 118 5.73 -4.59 -1.57
N LEU A 119 6.48 -3.84 -0.73
CA LEU A 119 6.98 -2.51 -1.07
C LEU A 119 7.91 -2.55 -2.28
N CYS A 120 8.82 -3.52 -2.36
CA CYS A 120 9.75 -3.67 -3.48
C CYS A 120 9.07 -3.94 -4.83
N GLU A 121 7.83 -4.45 -4.81
CA GLU A 121 7.05 -4.71 -6.04
C GLU A 121 6.40 -3.45 -6.60
N VAL A 122 6.13 -2.43 -5.76
CA VAL A 122 5.27 -1.29 -6.16
C VAL A 122 5.93 0.08 -6.02
N ALA A 123 6.98 0.21 -5.23
CA ALA A 123 7.58 1.52 -4.95
C ALA A 123 8.48 2.01 -6.10
N ASP A 124 8.28 3.25 -6.54
CA ASP A 124 9.20 3.94 -7.44
C ASP A 124 10.46 4.39 -6.69
N VAL A 125 10.29 4.85 -5.44
CA VAL A 125 11.38 5.37 -4.59
C VAL A 125 11.17 4.90 -3.15
N VAL A 126 12.24 4.44 -2.54
CA VAL A 126 12.30 4.07 -1.12
C VAL A 126 13.12 5.11 -0.36
N TRP A 127 12.63 5.52 0.80
CA TRP A 127 13.35 6.31 1.78
C TRP A 127 13.58 5.48 3.03
N VAL A 128 14.82 5.42 3.48
CA VAL A 128 15.19 4.77 4.74
C VAL A 128 15.44 5.83 5.79
N LEU A 129 14.68 5.70 6.88
CA LEU A 129 14.81 6.57 8.06
C LEU A 129 15.44 5.76 9.19
N HIS A 130 16.53 6.28 9.75
CA HIS A 130 17.21 5.70 10.92
C HIS A 130 17.54 6.81 11.90
N GLU A 131 17.19 6.63 13.18
CA GLU A 131 17.40 7.63 14.26
C GLU A 131 16.91 9.06 13.89
N GLY A 132 15.77 9.15 13.18
CA GLY A 132 15.17 10.43 12.79
C GLY A 132 15.85 11.11 11.60
N GLN A 133 16.80 10.47 10.94
CA GLN A 133 17.48 10.98 9.75
C GLN A 133 17.20 10.11 8.53
N MET A 134 17.14 10.71 7.36
CA MET A 134 17.08 9.98 6.09
C MET A 134 18.49 9.53 5.72
N VAL A 135 18.74 8.22 5.82
CA VAL A 135 20.07 7.61 5.61
C VAL A 135 20.25 7.01 4.22
N ALA A 136 19.16 6.70 3.51
CA ALA A 136 19.20 6.27 2.12
C ALA A 136 17.93 6.69 1.38
N GLN A 137 18.08 6.89 0.06
CA GLN A 137 17.01 7.19 -0.87
C GLN A 137 17.37 6.67 -2.26
N GLY A 138 16.43 6.06 -2.96
CA GLY A 138 16.63 5.56 -4.32
C GLY A 138 15.58 4.54 -4.71
N ARG A 139 15.77 3.89 -5.85
CA ARG A 139 14.93 2.76 -6.25
C ARG A 139 15.13 1.57 -5.30
N PRO A 140 14.14 0.68 -5.12
CA PRO A 140 14.27 -0.47 -4.23
C PRO A 140 15.59 -1.25 -4.43
N GLY A 141 15.91 -1.62 -5.68
CA GLY A 141 17.14 -2.34 -5.99
C GLY A 141 18.44 -1.60 -5.65
N GLU A 142 18.43 -0.27 -5.66
CA GLU A 142 19.59 0.52 -5.24
C GLU A 142 19.72 0.56 -3.72
N VAL A 143 18.62 0.84 -3.04
CA VAL A 143 18.60 0.99 -1.58
C VAL A 143 18.89 -0.34 -0.89
N PHE A 144 18.18 -1.41 -1.24
CA PHE A 144 18.30 -2.68 -0.55
C PHE A 144 19.63 -3.42 -0.84
N ASN A 145 20.33 -3.13 -1.92
CA ASN A 145 21.67 -3.65 -2.16
C ASN A 145 22.79 -2.90 -1.39
N HIS A 146 22.45 -1.78 -0.72
CA HIS A 146 23.43 -0.95 0.01
C HIS A 146 23.02 -0.69 1.47
N LEU A 147 22.15 -1.54 2.05
CA LEU A 147 21.75 -1.41 3.45
C LEU A 147 22.95 -1.58 4.39
N ALA A 148 23.12 -0.65 5.30
CA ALA A 148 24.07 -0.81 6.38
C ALA A 148 23.52 -1.74 7.46
N ALA A 149 24.39 -2.60 8.03
CA ALA A 149 23.97 -3.61 9.00
C ALA A 149 23.44 -3.04 10.31
N ASP A 150 23.86 -1.85 10.68
CA ASP A 150 23.44 -1.12 11.89
C ASP A 150 22.02 -0.55 11.78
N TRP A 151 21.46 -0.43 10.56
CA TRP A 151 20.09 0.08 10.38
C TRP A 151 19.01 -0.96 10.77
N GLN A 152 19.39 -2.22 10.96
CA GLN A 152 18.49 -3.33 11.36
C GLN A 152 17.27 -3.51 10.44
N ILE A 153 17.39 -3.14 9.18
CA ILE A 153 16.36 -3.33 8.16
C ILE A 153 16.63 -4.66 7.46
N PRO A 154 15.67 -5.60 7.45
CA PRO A 154 15.87 -6.86 6.76
C PRO A 154 15.91 -6.65 5.24
N ALA A 155 16.75 -7.41 4.57
CA ALA A 155 16.72 -7.45 3.11
C ALA A 155 15.44 -8.14 2.61
N PRO A 156 14.91 -7.78 1.41
CA PRO A 156 13.81 -8.48 0.77
C PRO A 156 14.04 -10.00 0.69
N THR A 157 12.99 -10.79 0.79
CA THR A 157 13.06 -12.26 0.77
C THR A 157 13.73 -12.78 -0.51
N ILE A 158 13.42 -12.19 -1.66
CA ILE A 158 14.04 -12.51 -2.95
C ILE A 158 15.55 -12.25 -2.90
N GLN A 159 15.97 -11.12 -2.33
CA GLN A 159 17.40 -10.80 -2.19
C GLN A 159 18.12 -11.78 -1.26
N GLN A 160 17.52 -12.16 -0.14
CA GLN A 160 18.09 -13.16 0.77
C GLN A 160 18.25 -14.52 0.09
N LEU A 161 17.28 -14.93 -0.74
CA LEU A 161 17.37 -16.16 -1.52
C LEU A 161 18.48 -16.05 -2.56
N ALA A 162 18.51 -14.95 -3.32
CA ALA A 162 19.51 -14.72 -4.36
C ALA A 162 20.95 -14.71 -3.80
N GLN A 163 21.16 -14.13 -2.61
CA GLN A 163 22.44 -14.18 -1.91
C GLN A 163 22.88 -15.62 -1.59
N LYS A 164 21.96 -16.48 -1.16
CA LYS A 164 22.24 -17.89 -0.85
C LYS A 164 22.54 -18.71 -2.09
N MET A 165 21.95 -18.35 -3.22
CA MET A 165 22.07 -19.06 -4.51
C MET A 165 23.12 -18.45 -5.43
N ASP A 166 23.76 -17.36 -5.02
CA ASP A 166 24.71 -16.58 -5.82
C ASP A 166 24.13 -16.09 -7.15
N TRP A 167 22.86 -15.64 -7.11
CA TRP A 167 22.15 -15.11 -8.27
C TRP A 167 22.30 -13.60 -8.37
N HIS A 168 22.78 -13.12 -9.51
CA HIS A 168 23.01 -11.70 -9.74
C HIS A 168 22.33 -11.20 -11.00
N LEU A 169 21.99 -9.92 -10.99
CA LEU A 169 21.64 -9.16 -12.18
C LEU A 169 22.88 -8.87 -13.03
N ALA A 170 22.69 -8.37 -14.24
CA ALA A 170 23.80 -8.07 -15.15
C ALA A 170 24.80 -7.02 -14.62
N ASP A 171 24.34 -6.15 -13.71
CA ASP A 171 25.15 -5.11 -13.07
C ASP A 171 25.77 -5.54 -11.72
N GLY A 172 25.60 -6.81 -11.34
CA GLY A 172 26.17 -7.40 -10.12
C GLY A 172 25.32 -7.23 -8.86
N ARG A 173 24.19 -6.51 -8.92
CA ARG A 173 23.25 -6.41 -7.80
C ARG A 173 22.46 -7.70 -7.62
N TYR A 174 21.95 -7.90 -6.41
CA TYR A 174 20.97 -8.95 -6.14
C TYR A 174 19.55 -8.47 -6.52
N PRO A 175 18.70 -9.34 -7.08
CA PRO A 175 17.29 -9.02 -7.33
C PRO A 175 16.55 -8.74 -6.02
N VAL A 176 15.60 -7.81 -6.03
CA VAL A 176 14.82 -7.43 -4.85
C VAL A 176 13.31 -7.65 -5.02
N ASN A 177 12.85 -7.93 -6.25
CA ASN A 177 11.45 -8.15 -6.59
C ASN A 177 11.30 -9.19 -7.71
N ASP A 178 10.05 -9.54 -8.07
CA ASP A 178 9.73 -10.53 -9.10
C ASP A 178 10.20 -10.12 -10.50
N ALA A 179 10.21 -8.83 -10.81
CA ALA A 179 10.67 -8.32 -12.10
C ALA A 179 12.18 -8.53 -12.25
N ASP A 180 12.96 -8.15 -11.23
CA ASP A 180 14.40 -8.37 -11.17
C ASP A 180 14.75 -9.85 -11.28
N LEU A 181 13.96 -10.72 -10.59
CA LEU A 181 14.22 -12.16 -10.57
C LEU A 181 14.16 -12.79 -11.97
N LYS A 182 13.32 -12.26 -12.88
CA LYS A 182 13.21 -12.71 -14.27
C LYS A 182 14.44 -12.34 -15.11
N GLU A 183 15.21 -11.35 -14.67
CA GLU A 183 16.43 -10.87 -15.37
C GLU A 183 17.71 -11.51 -14.85
N VAL A 184 17.62 -12.38 -13.84
CA VAL A 184 18.77 -13.09 -13.26
C VAL A 184 19.46 -13.94 -14.32
N ARG A 185 20.77 -13.78 -14.47
CA ARG A 185 21.61 -14.66 -15.28
C ARG A 185 22.02 -15.86 -14.43
N TYR A 186 21.50 -17.02 -14.77
CA TYR A 186 21.94 -18.28 -14.18
C TYR A 186 23.35 -18.57 -14.69
N VAL A 187 24.34 -18.47 -13.83
CA VAL A 187 25.68 -18.99 -14.11
C VAL A 187 25.60 -20.51 -13.90
N HIS A 188 25.38 -21.25 -14.96
CA HIS A 188 25.58 -22.71 -14.91
C HIS A 188 27.07 -22.98 -14.73
N ASN A 189 27.46 -23.42 -13.54
CA ASN A 189 28.74 -24.09 -13.31
C ASN A 189 28.67 -25.54 -13.77
#